data_3e8811f239c0a95132a457052c24f077
#
_entry.id   3e8811f239c0a95132a457052c24f077
#
_cell.length_a   1.000
_cell.length_b   1.000
_cell.length_c   1.000
_cell.angle_alpha   90.00
_cell.angle_beta   90.00
_cell.angle_gamma   90.00
#
_symmetry.space_group_name_H-M   'P 1'
#
loop_
_entity.id
_entity.type
_entity.pdbx_description
1 polymer ?
#
loop_
_entity_poly.entity_id
_entity_poly.type
_entity_poly.pdbx_seq_one_letter_code
_entity_poly.pdbx_strand_id
1 'polypeptide(L)'
;FQVHAYQFDRDTSTFIVECREETWQAAGLDKLDQAGSIAFCEKLFEKHLKGNRLMSNARHLRGSAWLNFNRVLCRKWHHRNIVLIGDAAHTAHFSIGSGTKLAMEDAIALAKTLNAHPGDVERALALYQEEREIEALKLQSSARNRMEWFENVARYAHLEPEQFAYTLLTGSQRIGHENLRLRDKAYVDSVEAWFAQKSGLPAQPRPPMFTPFTLRKLTLKNRVVVSPMAMYSCRDGQPDDFLLVHLGGRALGGAGLVMTEMTCVAPDAR
;
A
#
# COMPACT_ATOMS: atom_id res chain seq x y z
N PHE A 1 17.03 2.95 -6.44
CA PHE A 1 16.87 1.56 -6.92
C PHE A 1 16.50 0.65 -5.78
N GLN A 2 15.65 -0.33 -6.05
CA GLN A 2 15.27 -1.40 -5.14
C GLN A 2 15.32 -2.74 -5.86
N VAL A 3 15.40 -3.82 -5.08
CA VAL A 3 15.50 -5.17 -5.62
C VAL A 3 14.52 -6.10 -4.93
N HIS A 4 13.82 -6.91 -5.73
CA HIS A 4 13.15 -8.11 -5.26
C HIS A 4 14.02 -9.30 -5.65
N ALA A 5 14.58 -9.98 -4.65
CA ALA A 5 15.42 -11.14 -4.86
C ALA A 5 14.89 -12.33 -4.08
N TYR A 6 14.78 -13.47 -4.76
CA TYR A 6 14.38 -14.74 -4.13
C TYR A 6 14.96 -15.91 -4.91
N GLN A 7 15.38 -16.92 -4.17
CA GLN A 7 15.89 -18.16 -4.74
C GLN A 7 14.72 -19.00 -5.26
N PHE A 8 14.84 -19.52 -6.47
CA PHE A 8 13.84 -20.40 -7.06
C PHE A 8 14.34 -21.81 -7.38
N ASP A 9 15.67 -21.98 -7.43
CA ASP A 9 16.31 -23.29 -7.47
C ASP A 9 17.61 -23.29 -6.66
N ARG A 10 18.35 -24.41 -6.68
CA ARG A 10 19.55 -24.60 -5.88
C ARG A 10 20.63 -23.55 -6.15
N ASP A 11 20.79 -23.15 -7.40
CA ASP A 11 21.95 -22.37 -7.86
C ASP A 11 21.53 -21.02 -8.48
N THR A 12 20.22 -20.75 -8.58
CA THR A 12 19.69 -19.58 -9.27
C THR A 12 18.67 -18.81 -8.43
N SER A 13 18.75 -17.49 -8.53
CA SER A 13 17.81 -16.57 -7.90
C SER A 13 17.23 -15.60 -8.92
N THR A 14 15.96 -15.25 -8.74
CA THR A 14 15.38 -14.09 -9.42
C THR A 14 15.94 -12.82 -8.80
N PHE A 15 16.25 -11.83 -9.63
CA PHE A 15 16.78 -10.54 -9.22
C PHE A 15 16.11 -9.44 -10.06
N ILE A 16 15.03 -8.86 -9.54
CA ILE A 16 14.24 -7.84 -10.23
C ILE A 16 14.65 -6.47 -9.70
N VAL A 17 15.21 -5.65 -10.57
CA VAL A 17 15.61 -4.28 -10.24
C VAL A 17 14.49 -3.32 -10.65
N GLU A 18 14.05 -2.51 -9.73
CA GLU A 18 13.05 -1.46 -9.95
C GLU A 18 13.62 -0.08 -9.65
N CYS A 19 13.17 0.90 -10.38
CA CYS A 19 13.35 2.32 -10.07
C CYS A 19 12.28 3.16 -10.78
N ARG A 20 12.15 4.40 -10.36
CA ARG A 20 11.33 5.39 -11.05
C ARG A 20 11.96 5.75 -12.40
N GLU A 21 11.13 6.20 -13.33
CA GLU A 21 11.58 6.63 -14.65
C GLU A 21 12.64 7.73 -14.57
N GLU A 22 12.44 8.73 -13.71
CA GLU A 22 13.40 9.82 -13.53
C GLU A 22 14.76 9.32 -13.03
N THR A 23 14.76 8.32 -12.15
CA THR A 23 15.99 7.69 -11.64
C THR A 23 16.70 6.90 -12.74
N TRP A 24 15.94 6.20 -13.58
CA TRP A 24 16.44 5.45 -14.72
C TRP A 24 17.09 6.37 -15.76
N GLN A 25 16.42 7.50 -16.09
CA GLN A 25 16.95 8.52 -17.01
C GLN A 25 18.19 9.20 -16.43
N ALA A 26 18.14 9.61 -15.14
CA ALA A 26 19.28 10.26 -14.48
C ALA A 26 20.52 9.36 -14.39
N ALA A 27 20.32 8.04 -14.32
CA ALA A 27 21.40 7.06 -14.36
C ALA A 27 21.91 6.78 -15.79
N GLY A 28 21.31 7.35 -16.82
CA GLY A 28 21.69 7.16 -18.24
C GLY A 28 21.35 5.77 -18.78
N LEU A 29 20.45 5.05 -18.12
CA LEU A 29 20.08 3.68 -18.50
C LEU A 29 19.24 3.63 -19.79
N ASP A 30 18.63 4.75 -20.17
CA ASP A 30 17.95 4.96 -21.45
C ASP A 30 18.89 4.85 -22.67
N LYS A 31 20.20 5.03 -22.44
CA LYS A 31 21.25 5.02 -23.48
C LYS A 31 22.04 3.71 -23.51
N LEU A 32 21.79 2.82 -22.56
CA LEU A 32 22.50 1.54 -22.43
C LEU A 32 21.72 0.43 -23.13
N ASP A 33 22.47 -0.47 -23.74
CA ASP A 33 21.96 -1.76 -24.18
C ASP A 33 21.77 -2.72 -22.99
N GLN A 34 21.39 -3.96 -23.28
CA GLN A 34 21.20 -4.98 -22.28
C GLN A 34 22.49 -5.29 -21.49
N ALA A 35 23.62 -5.37 -22.17
CA ALA A 35 24.90 -5.66 -21.52
C ALA A 35 25.36 -4.51 -20.62
N GLY A 36 25.19 -3.28 -21.07
CA GLY A 36 25.46 -2.08 -20.27
C GLY A 36 24.56 -1.97 -19.05
N SER A 37 23.26 -2.29 -19.19
CA SER A 37 22.31 -2.32 -18.07
C SER A 37 22.67 -3.39 -17.04
N ILE A 38 23.10 -4.58 -17.46
CA ILE A 38 23.58 -5.65 -16.56
C ILE A 38 24.81 -5.16 -15.81
N ALA A 39 25.82 -4.63 -16.51
CA ALA A 39 27.06 -4.15 -15.89
C ALA A 39 26.78 -3.03 -14.87
N PHE A 40 25.87 -2.12 -15.20
CA PHE A 40 25.42 -1.07 -14.26
C PHE A 40 24.82 -1.68 -12.99
N CYS A 41 23.89 -2.63 -13.11
CA CYS A 41 23.27 -3.29 -11.97
C CYS A 41 24.26 -4.11 -11.15
N GLU A 42 25.19 -4.84 -11.79
CA GLU A 42 26.26 -5.58 -11.12
C GLU A 42 27.13 -4.65 -10.26
N LYS A 43 27.50 -3.49 -10.79
CA LYS A 43 28.25 -2.49 -10.05
C LYS A 43 27.44 -1.87 -8.90
N LEU A 44 26.18 -1.53 -9.14
CA LEU A 44 25.32 -0.91 -8.14
C LEU A 44 25.07 -1.83 -6.93
N PHE A 45 24.93 -3.13 -7.19
CA PHE A 45 24.60 -4.13 -6.16
C PHE A 45 25.78 -5.06 -5.81
N GLU A 46 27.02 -4.66 -6.13
CA GLU A 46 28.24 -5.45 -5.93
C GLU A 46 28.34 -6.08 -4.53
N LYS A 47 28.07 -5.28 -3.49
CA LYS A 47 28.09 -5.76 -2.08
C LYS A 47 27.11 -6.90 -1.83
N HIS A 48 25.98 -6.90 -2.52
CA HIS A 48 24.89 -7.87 -2.31
C HIS A 48 25.06 -9.09 -3.19
N LEU A 49 25.63 -8.91 -4.38
CA LEU A 49 25.88 -9.99 -5.34
C LEU A 49 27.06 -10.90 -4.94
N LYS A 50 28.01 -10.41 -4.13
CA LYS A 50 29.15 -11.20 -3.62
C LYS A 50 29.91 -11.95 -4.72
N GLY A 51 30.09 -11.32 -5.89
CA GLY A 51 30.77 -11.91 -7.04
C GLY A 51 29.89 -12.75 -7.97
N ASN A 52 28.61 -12.94 -7.64
CA ASN A 52 27.68 -13.59 -8.56
C ASN A 52 27.32 -12.66 -9.72
N ARG A 53 27.11 -13.26 -10.90
CA ARG A 53 26.77 -12.56 -12.13
C ARG A 53 25.27 -12.44 -12.29
N LEU A 54 24.82 -11.33 -12.90
CA LEU A 54 23.45 -11.17 -13.36
C LEU A 54 23.30 -11.71 -14.77
N MET A 55 22.23 -12.46 -15.00
CA MET A 55 21.85 -12.99 -16.30
C MET A 55 20.52 -12.36 -16.72
N SER A 56 20.35 -12.15 -18.01
CA SER A 56 19.06 -11.71 -18.54
C SER A 56 18.38 -12.81 -19.33
N ASN A 57 17.11 -13.01 -19.09
CA ASN A 57 16.23 -13.87 -19.90
C ASN A 57 15.49 -13.07 -21.00
N ALA A 58 15.81 -11.78 -21.16
CA ALA A 58 15.11 -10.86 -22.07
C ALA A 58 15.63 -10.93 -23.52
N ARG A 59 16.27 -12.03 -23.96
CA ARG A 59 16.80 -12.22 -25.32
C ARG A 59 15.75 -12.06 -26.43
N HIS A 60 14.49 -12.29 -26.11
CA HIS A 60 13.35 -12.14 -27.02
C HIS A 60 12.83 -10.70 -27.11
N LEU A 61 13.24 -9.81 -26.20
CA LEU A 61 12.86 -8.41 -26.20
C LEU A 61 13.76 -7.61 -27.13
N ARG A 62 13.15 -6.76 -27.97
CA ARG A 62 13.90 -5.79 -28.79
C ARG A 62 14.11 -4.52 -27.99
N GLY A 63 15.36 -4.05 -27.90
CA GLY A 63 15.72 -2.83 -27.17
C GLY A 63 16.17 -3.07 -25.73
N SER A 64 15.76 -2.18 -24.82
CA SER A 64 16.12 -2.22 -23.41
C SER A 64 15.54 -3.43 -22.68
N ALA A 65 16.29 -3.98 -21.73
CA ALA A 65 15.78 -4.97 -20.77
C ALA A 65 14.83 -4.37 -19.72
N TRP A 66 14.69 -3.05 -19.69
CA TRP A 66 13.81 -2.33 -18.80
C TRP A 66 12.41 -2.26 -19.38
N LEU A 67 11.41 -2.56 -18.55
CA LEU A 67 10.02 -2.62 -18.95
C LEU A 67 9.17 -1.73 -18.04
N ASN A 68 8.26 -0.95 -18.64
CA ASN A 68 7.18 -0.32 -17.92
C ASN A 68 6.10 -1.36 -17.61
N PHE A 69 5.68 -1.42 -16.36
CA PHE A 69 4.64 -2.35 -15.92
C PHE A 69 3.25 -1.73 -16.10
N ASN A 70 2.64 -1.96 -17.26
CA ASN A 70 1.32 -1.42 -17.58
C ASN A 70 0.24 -2.11 -16.76
N ARG A 71 -0.65 -1.32 -16.17
CA ARG A 71 -1.86 -1.83 -15.55
C ARG A 71 -2.90 -2.12 -16.61
N VAL A 72 -3.33 -3.37 -16.71
CA VAL A 72 -4.48 -3.78 -17.51
C VAL A 72 -5.70 -3.92 -16.60
N LEU A 73 -6.82 -3.38 -17.05
CA LEU A 73 -8.13 -3.58 -16.44
C LEU A 73 -9.17 -3.51 -17.55
N CYS A 74 -9.69 -4.64 -17.96
CA CYS A 74 -10.75 -4.74 -18.95
C CYS A 74 -12.10 -4.37 -18.32
N ARG A 75 -12.91 -3.58 -19.01
CA ARG A 75 -14.26 -3.22 -18.57
C ARG A 75 -15.23 -4.39 -18.69
N LYS A 76 -15.01 -5.23 -19.70
CA LYS A 76 -15.82 -6.41 -19.97
C LYS A 76 -14.90 -7.60 -20.12
N TRP A 77 -15.13 -8.64 -19.33
CA TRP A 77 -14.29 -9.82 -19.28
C TRP A 77 -14.80 -10.98 -20.14
N HIS A 78 -15.99 -10.83 -20.70
CA HIS A 78 -16.56 -11.86 -21.58
C HIS A 78 -17.30 -11.25 -22.77
N HIS A 79 -17.37 -12.01 -23.85
CA HIS A 79 -18.18 -11.71 -25.02
C HIS A 79 -18.64 -13.01 -25.66
N ARG A 80 -19.96 -13.23 -25.73
CA ARG A 80 -20.52 -14.50 -26.19
C ARG A 80 -19.95 -15.68 -25.39
N ASN A 81 -19.22 -16.60 -26.03
CA ASN A 81 -18.56 -17.76 -25.43
C ASN A 81 -17.04 -17.58 -25.20
N ILE A 82 -16.53 -16.36 -25.29
CA ILE A 82 -15.14 -16.02 -25.01
C ILE A 82 -15.08 -15.33 -23.63
N VAL A 83 -14.13 -15.73 -22.80
CA VAL A 83 -13.91 -15.17 -21.47
C VAL A 83 -12.42 -14.89 -21.24
N LEU A 84 -12.13 -13.79 -20.56
CA LEU A 84 -10.80 -13.41 -20.10
C LEU A 84 -10.62 -13.83 -18.64
N ILE A 85 -9.44 -14.36 -18.32
CA ILE A 85 -9.04 -14.70 -16.94
C ILE A 85 -7.62 -14.22 -16.69
N GLY A 86 -7.28 -13.98 -15.42
CA GLY A 86 -5.94 -13.57 -15.01
C GLY A 86 -5.46 -12.29 -15.70
N ASP A 87 -4.20 -12.27 -16.12
CA ASP A 87 -3.57 -11.09 -16.73
C ASP A 87 -4.25 -10.61 -18.02
N ALA A 88 -5.01 -11.47 -18.70
CA ALA A 88 -5.79 -11.07 -19.87
C ALA A 88 -6.98 -10.16 -19.50
N ALA A 89 -7.54 -10.31 -18.31
CA ALA A 89 -8.64 -9.49 -17.80
C ALA A 89 -8.13 -8.31 -16.95
N HIS A 90 -7.14 -8.57 -16.12
CA HIS A 90 -6.60 -7.61 -15.15
C HIS A 90 -5.17 -8.01 -14.75
N THR A 91 -4.25 -7.06 -14.76
CA THR A 91 -2.90 -7.27 -14.22
C THR A 91 -2.79 -6.68 -12.82
N ALA A 92 -1.97 -7.27 -11.97
CA ALA A 92 -1.54 -6.68 -10.71
C ALA A 92 -0.03 -6.52 -10.70
N HIS A 93 0.48 -5.39 -10.18
CA HIS A 93 1.92 -5.19 -10.06
C HIS A 93 2.53 -6.32 -9.21
N PHE A 94 3.67 -6.84 -9.65
CA PHE A 94 4.32 -8.01 -9.04
C PHE A 94 4.80 -7.80 -7.59
N SER A 95 4.89 -6.54 -7.14
CA SER A 95 5.37 -6.17 -5.80
C SER A 95 4.63 -6.84 -4.63
N ILE A 96 3.42 -7.37 -4.84
CA ILE A 96 2.65 -8.11 -3.83
C ILE A 96 2.58 -9.62 -4.09
N GLY A 97 3.20 -10.10 -5.18
CA GLY A 97 3.31 -11.53 -5.48
C GLY A 97 1.97 -12.27 -5.66
N SER A 98 0.92 -11.61 -6.14
CA SER A 98 -0.44 -12.17 -6.11
C SER A 98 -1.07 -12.41 -7.49
N GLY A 99 -0.37 -12.16 -8.60
CA GLY A 99 -0.93 -12.32 -9.95
C GLY A 99 -1.38 -13.76 -10.23
N THR A 100 -0.52 -14.74 -9.98
CA THR A 100 -0.83 -16.17 -10.15
C THR A 100 -2.02 -16.60 -9.29
N LYS A 101 -2.05 -16.16 -8.01
CA LYS A 101 -3.17 -16.44 -7.10
C LYS A 101 -4.49 -15.90 -7.66
N LEU A 102 -4.51 -14.68 -8.19
CA LEU A 102 -5.69 -14.09 -8.81
C LEU A 102 -6.18 -14.93 -10.01
N ALA A 103 -5.28 -15.32 -10.91
CA ALA A 103 -5.62 -16.15 -12.07
C ALA A 103 -6.20 -17.51 -11.66
N MET A 104 -5.65 -18.13 -10.60
CA MET A 104 -6.19 -19.39 -10.05
C MET A 104 -7.59 -19.19 -9.44
N GLU A 105 -7.81 -18.12 -8.71
CA GLU A 105 -9.12 -17.78 -8.14
C GLU A 105 -10.15 -17.48 -9.24
N ASP A 106 -9.73 -16.82 -10.34
CA ASP A 106 -10.58 -16.58 -11.50
C ASP A 106 -11.01 -17.91 -12.15
N ALA A 107 -10.07 -18.83 -12.34
CA ALA A 107 -10.38 -20.16 -12.90
C ALA A 107 -11.36 -20.94 -12.01
N ILE A 108 -11.19 -20.89 -10.69
CA ILE A 108 -12.10 -21.54 -9.74
C ILE A 108 -13.49 -20.91 -9.80
N ALA A 109 -13.61 -19.59 -9.79
CA ALA A 109 -14.87 -18.87 -9.85
C ALA A 109 -15.59 -19.14 -11.19
N LEU A 110 -14.86 -19.12 -12.31
CA LEU A 110 -15.40 -19.45 -13.62
C LEU A 110 -15.96 -20.87 -13.67
N ALA A 111 -15.19 -21.85 -13.21
CA ALA A 111 -15.65 -23.25 -13.16
C ALA A 111 -16.91 -23.41 -12.29
N LYS A 112 -16.95 -22.74 -11.12
CA LYS A 112 -18.10 -22.75 -10.20
C LYS A 112 -19.35 -22.17 -10.85
N THR A 113 -19.25 -21.00 -11.51
CA THR A 113 -20.41 -20.35 -12.14
C THR A 113 -20.93 -21.13 -13.37
N LEU A 114 -20.02 -21.69 -14.17
CA LEU A 114 -20.42 -22.58 -15.30
C LEU A 114 -21.15 -23.84 -14.82
N ASN A 115 -20.66 -24.47 -13.74
CA ASN A 115 -21.32 -25.66 -13.19
C ASN A 115 -22.67 -25.35 -12.53
N ALA A 116 -22.82 -24.15 -11.96
CA ALA A 116 -24.08 -23.73 -11.35
C ALA A 116 -25.17 -23.33 -12.38
N HIS A 117 -24.77 -23.00 -13.61
CA HIS A 117 -25.68 -22.55 -14.68
C HIS A 117 -25.49 -23.36 -15.97
N PRO A 118 -25.73 -24.67 -15.91
CA PRO A 118 -25.58 -25.53 -17.10
C PRO A 118 -26.57 -25.09 -18.19
N GLY A 119 -26.05 -24.83 -19.40
CA GLY A 119 -26.85 -24.38 -20.55
C GLY A 119 -27.06 -22.85 -20.66
N ASP A 120 -26.71 -22.08 -19.65
CA ASP A 120 -26.75 -20.59 -19.67
C ASP A 120 -25.35 -20.00 -19.46
N VAL A 121 -24.53 -20.09 -20.51
CA VAL A 121 -23.16 -19.63 -20.51
C VAL A 121 -23.07 -18.11 -20.28
N GLU A 122 -23.98 -17.33 -20.88
CA GLU A 122 -23.97 -15.89 -20.78
C GLU A 122 -24.17 -15.43 -19.31
N ARG A 123 -25.15 -16.06 -18.65
CA ARG A 123 -25.41 -15.82 -17.22
C ARG A 123 -24.23 -16.23 -16.34
N ALA A 124 -23.63 -17.39 -16.60
CA ALA A 124 -22.48 -17.88 -15.86
C ALA A 124 -21.28 -16.91 -15.95
N LEU A 125 -21.00 -16.41 -17.16
CA LEU A 125 -19.89 -15.47 -17.40
C LEU A 125 -20.13 -14.08 -16.76
N ALA A 126 -21.36 -13.61 -16.77
CA ALA A 126 -21.73 -12.36 -16.09
C ALA A 126 -21.51 -12.45 -14.58
N LEU A 127 -21.97 -13.54 -13.94
CA LEU A 127 -21.76 -13.79 -12.50
C LEU A 127 -20.29 -13.98 -12.15
N TYR A 128 -19.51 -14.64 -13.00
CA TYR A 128 -18.06 -14.75 -12.85
C TYR A 128 -17.40 -13.36 -12.77
N GLN A 129 -17.69 -12.47 -13.72
CA GLN A 129 -17.13 -11.12 -13.71
C GLN A 129 -17.58 -10.34 -12.46
N GLU A 130 -18.87 -10.37 -12.12
CA GLU A 130 -19.43 -9.68 -10.95
C GLU A 130 -18.72 -10.11 -9.65
N GLU A 131 -18.48 -11.40 -9.44
CA GLU A 131 -17.78 -11.92 -8.26
C GLU A 131 -16.30 -11.48 -8.24
N ARG A 132 -15.61 -11.58 -9.39
CA ARG A 132 -14.15 -11.44 -9.43
C ARG A 132 -13.65 -10.02 -9.61
N GLU A 133 -14.41 -9.14 -10.24
CA GLU A 133 -13.99 -7.77 -10.53
C GLU A 133 -13.67 -6.99 -9.25
N ILE A 134 -14.49 -7.12 -8.21
CA ILE A 134 -14.29 -6.45 -6.92
C ILE A 134 -12.97 -6.92 -6.26
N GLU A 135 -12.71 -8.23 -6.27
CA GLU A 135 -11.48 -8.78 -5.66
C GLU A 135 -10.23 -8.39 -6.47
N ALA A 136 -10.32 -8.37 -7.79
CA ALA A 136 -9.25 -7.89 -8.66
C ALA A 136 -8.93 -6.40 -8.38
N LEU A 137 -9.95 -5.54 -8.28
CA LEU A 137 -9.79 -4.13 -7.96
C LEU A 137 -9.15 -3.90 -6.59
N LYS A 138 -9.57 -4.62 -5.55
CA LYS A 138 -8.96 -4.56 -4.21
C LYS A 138 -7.48 -4.90 -4.26
N LEU A 139 -7.14 -5.96 -5.00
CA LEU A 139 -5.76 -6.41 -5.11
C LEU A 139 -4.91 -5.44 -5.93
N GLN A 140 -5.43 -4.93 -7.05
CA GLN A 140 -4.78 -3.90 -7.85
C GLN A 140 -4.51 -2.61 -7.03
N SER A 141 -5.45 -2.21 -6.18
CA SER A 141 -5.26 -1.07 -5.28
C SER A 141 -4.12 -1.31 -4.29
N SER A 142 -4.08 -2.50 -3.67
CA SER A 142 -3.01 -2.88 -2.75
C SER A 142 -1.65 -2.96 -3.45
N ALA A 143 -1.61 -3.49 -4.67
CA ALA A 143 -0.39 -3.57 -5.48
C ALA A 143 0.11 -2.17 -5.86
N ARG A 144 -0.79 -1.24 -6.21
CA ARG A 144 -0.45 0.15 -6.48
C ARG A 144 0.14 0.84 -5.25
N ASN A 145 -0.50 0.71 -4.09
CA ASN A 145 0.00 1.29 -2.85
C ASN A 145 1.42 0.77 -2.52
N ARG A 146 1.67 -0.52 -2.74
CA ARG A 146 3.00 -1.10 -2.54
C ARG A 146 4.02 -0.56 -3.54
N MET A 147 3.67 -0.48 -4.82
CA MET A 147 4.50 0.10 -5.87
C MET A 147 4.85 1.55 -5.55
N GLU A 148 3.84 2.37 -5.20
CA GLU A 148 4.04 3.78 -4.81
C GLU A 148 4.96 3.91 -3.57
N TRP A 149 4.87 2.98 -2.61
CA TRP A 149 5.79 2.95 -1.48
C TRP A 149 7.24 2.72 -1.94
N PHE A 150 7.47 1.75 -2.82
CA PHE A 150 8.80 1.46 -3.37
C PHE A 150 9.33 2.62 -4.21
N GLU A 151 8.53 3.17 -5.09
CA GLU A 151 8.92 4.32 -5.92
C GLU A 151 9.29 5.55 -5.07
N ASN A 152 8.69 5.69 -3.90
CA ASN A 152 8.96 6.78 -2.96
C ASN A 152 9.84 6.36 -1.78
N VAL A 153 10.62 5.30 -1.89
CA VAL A 153 11.46 4.76 -0.80
C VAL A 153 12.40 5.80 -0.18
N ALA A 154 12.85 6.78 -0.95
CA ALA A 154 13.66 7.90 -0.45
C ALA A 154 12.98 8.68 0.69
N ARG A 155 11.62 8.74 0.70
CA ARG A 155 10.86 9.36 1.80
C ARG A 155 11.00 8.61 3.13
N TYR A 156 11.36 7.35 3.09
CA TYR A 156 11.42 6.46 4.23
C TYR A 156 12.85 6.08 4.62
N ALA A 157 13.84 6.36 3.74
CA ALA A 157 15.23 5.96 3.93
C ALA A 157 15.91 6.57 5.17
N HIS A 158 15.39 7.69 5.68
CA HIS A 158 15.88 8.37 6.89
C HIS A 158 15.27 7.83 8.19
N LEU A 159 14.26 6.96 8.09
CA LEU A 159 13.59 6.40 9.26
C LEU A 159 14.50 5.41 9.98
N GLU A 160 14.28 5.28 11.28
CA GLU A 160 14.97 4.24 12.06
C GLU A 160 14.56 2.83 11.57
N PRO A 161 15.43 1.83 11.72
CA PRO A 161 15.19 0.48 11.17
C PRO A 161 13.83 -0.11 11.55
N GLU A 162 13.38 0.06 12.80
CA GLU A 162 12.08 -0.43 13.30
C GLU A 162 10.92 0.22 12.56
N GLN A 163 10.99 1.53 12.39
CA GLN A 163 9.97 2.30 11.69
C GLN A 163 9.97 2.00 10.19
N PHE A 164 11.16 1.91 9.58
CA PHE A 164 11.31 1.56 8.17
C PHE A 164 10.72 0.18 7.88
N ALA A 165 11.08 -0.84 8.67
CA ALA A 165 10.55 -2.20 8.54
C ALA A 165 9.03 -2.23 8.70
N TYR A 166 8.49 -1.50 9.68
CA TYR A 166 7.05 -1.40 9.88
C TYR A 166 6.33 -0.78 8.67
N THR A 167 6.85 0.33 8.12
CA THR A 167 6.26 0.96 6.93
C THR A 167 6.34 0.05 5.71
N LEU A 168 7.45 -0.71 5.58
CA LEU A 168 7.61 -1.70 4.52
C LEU A 168 6.55 -2.81 4.62
N LEU A 169 6.31 -3.36 5.80
CA LEU A 169 5.33 -4.43 6.01
C LEU A 169 3.89 -3.97 5.78
N THR A 170 3.56 -2.73 6.14
CA THR A 170 2.21 -2.15 6.03
C THR A 170 1.98 -1.35 4.76
N GLY A 171 2.99 -1.12 3.93
CA GLY A 171 2.97 -0.22 2.77
C GLY A 171 1.93 -0.55 1.69
N SER A 172 1.46 -1.79 1.60
CA SER A 172 0.35 -2.16 0.69
C SER A 172 -1.02 -1.69 1.18
N GLN A 173 -1.13 -1.22 2.44
CA GLN A 173 -2.38 -0.90 3.15
C GLN A 173 -3.37 -2.08 3.28
N ARG A 174 -2.98 -3.27 2.82
CA ARG A 174 -3.75 -4.50 3.00
C ARG A 174 -3.50 -5.14 4.36
N ILE A 175 -2.29 -4.96 4.88
CA ILE A 175 -1.89 -5.41 6.20
C ILE A 175 -1.86 -4.19 7.10
N GLY A 176 -2.85 -4.07 7.97
CA GLY A 176 -2.88 -3.07 9.02
C GLY A 176 -2.15 -3.54 10.28
N HIS A 177 -2.10 -2.68 11.28
CA HIS A 177 -1.43 -2.94 12.56
C HIS A 177 -1.92 -4.23 13.24
N GLU A 178 -3.23 -4.39 13.38
CA GLU A 178 -3.83 -5.57 13.99
C GLU A 178 -3.68 -6.84 13.15
N ASN A 179 -3.72 -6.73 11.81
CA ASN A 179 -3.44 -7.88 10.95
C ASN A 179 -1.99 -8.35 11.11
N LEU A 180 -1.04 -7.41 11.29
CA LEU A 180 0.34 -7.74 11.54
C LEU A 180 0.51 -8.38 12.92
N ARG A 181 -0.22 -7.91 13.95
CA ARG A 181 -0.25 -8.50 15.29
C ARG A 181 -0.71 -9.96 15.29
N LEU A 182 -1.72 -10.29 14.47
CA LEU A 182 -2.18 -11.68 14.31
C LEU A 182 -1.13 -12.58 13.66
N ARG A 183 -0.21 -12.02 12.88
CA ARG A 183 0.86 -12.77 12.18
C ARG A 183 2.12 -12.89 13.01
N ASP A 184 2.50 -11.80 13.66
CA ASP A 184 3.71 -11.68 14.48
C ASP A 184 3.47 -10.68 15.62
N LYS A 185 2.90 -11.20 16.70
CA LYS A 185 2.62 -10.41 17.92
C LYS A 185 3.90 -9.86 18.53
N ALA A 186 4.97 -10.67 18.56
CA ALA A 186 6.23 -10.26 19.19
C ALA A 186 6.86 -9.07 18.47
N TYR A 187 6.83 -9.08 17.14
CA TYR A 187 7.29 -7.95 16.35
C TYR A 187 6.46 -6.69 16.60
N VAL A 188 5.13 -6.79 16.59
CA VAL A 188 4.26 -5.63 16.85
C VAL A 188 4.45 -5.07 18.24
N ASP A 189 4.56 -5.93 19.26
CA ASP A 189 4.85 -5.52 20.64
C ASP A 189 6.20 -4.79 20.73
N SER A 190 7.23 -5.24 19.98
CA SER A 190 8.53 -4.57 19.94
C SER A 190 8.45 -3.18 19.31
N VAL A 191 7.70 -3.03 18.22
CA VAL A 191 7.46 -1.74 17.55
C VAL A 191 6.69 -0.78 18.45
N GLU A 192 5.66 -1.27 19.13
CA GLU A 192 4.89 -0.46 20.08
C GLU A 192 5.74 0.01 21.27
N ALA A 193 6.56 -0.89 21.84
CA ALA A 193 7.48 -0.56 22.92
C ALA A 193 8.53 0.48 22.48
N TRP A 194 9.11 0.29 21.30
CA TRP A 194 10.01 1.27 20.69
C TRP A 194 9.33 2.64 20.52
N PHE A 195 8.10 2.65 19.98
CA PHE A 195 7.37 3.89 19.76
C PHE A 195 6.98 4.60 21.07
N ALA A 196 6.60 3.82 22.11
CA ALA A 196 6.33 4.34 23.44
C ALA A 196 7.58 5.05 24.01
N GLN A 197 8.75 4.41 23.91
CA GLN A 197 10.02 4.99 24.34
C GLN A 197 10.35 6.28 23.60
N LYS A 198 10.18 6.32 22.28
CA LYS A 198 10.36 7.55 21.46
C LYS A 198 9.37 8.66 21.84
N SER A 199 8.22 8.30 22.41
CA SER A 199 7.21 9.24 22.90
C SER A 199 7.42 9.66 24.36
N GLY A 200 8.55 9.30 24.98
CA GLY A 200 8.90 9.68 26.36
C GLY A 200 8.26 8.80 27.43
N LEU A 201 7.78 7.63 27.09
CA LEU A 201 7.17 6.67 28.00
C LEU A 201 8.09 5.43 28.23
N PRO A 202 7.84 4.63 29.27
CA PRO A 202 8.53 3.34 29.42
C PRO A 202 8.36 2.46 28.17
N ALA A 203 9.41 1.72 27.82
CA ALA A 203 9.44 0.81 26.66
C ALA A 203 8.54 -0.43 26.93
N GLN A 204 7.24 -0.22 26.86
CA GLN A 204 6.21 -1.24 27.02
C GLN A 204 5.23 -1.16 25.85
N PRO A 205 4.75 -2.32 25.35
CA PRO A 205 3.77 -2.35 24.27
C PRO A 205 2.51 -1.56 24.66
N ARG A 206 2.11 -0.66 23.78
CA ARG A 206 0.84 0.07 23.88
C ARG A 206 0.44 0.62 22.53
N PRO A 207 -0.85 0.73 22.26
CA PRO A 207 -1.32 1.30 21.01
C PRO A 207 -0.76 2.69 20.78
N PRO A 208 -0.12 2.99 19.65
CA PRO A 208 0.54 4.27 19.37
C PRO A 208 -0.38 5.49 19.53
N MET A 209 -1.68 5.35 19.27
CA MET A 209 -2.66 6.41 19.42
C MET A 209 -2.78 6.93 20.86
N PHE A 210 -2.42 6.13 21.86
CA PHE A 210 -2.45 6.50 23.27
C PHE A 210 -1.10 6.98 23.83
N THR A 211 -0.13 7.28 22.96
CA THR A 211 1.13 7.90 23.36
C THR A 211 1.04 9.42 23.28
N PRO A 212 1.80 10.16 24.13
CA PRO A 212 1.86 11.62 24.05
C PRO A 212 2.35 12.11 22.69
N PHE A 213 1.96 13.33 22.35
CA PHE A 213 2.43 14.02 21.16
C PHE A 213 2.71 15.49 21.49
N THR A 214 3.92 15.95 21.25
CA THR A 214 4.30 17.35 21.49
C THR A 214 4.28 18.12 20.17
N LEU A 215 3.47 19.18 20.14
CA LEU A 215 3.40 20.12 19.04
C LEU A 215 3.88 21.49 19.55
N ARG A 216 5.10 21.87 19.18
CA ARG A 216 5.80 23.05 19.72
C ARG A 216 5.87 23.01 21.25
N LYS A 217 5.11 23.89 21.95
CA LYS A 217 5.07 23.98 23.43
C LYS A 217 3.89 23.22 24.05
N LEU A 218 3.01 22.66 23.23
CA LEU A 218 1.83 21.93 23.69
C LEU A 218 2.08 20.43 23.65
N THR A 219 1.92 19.73 24.77
CA THR A 219 1.97 18.27 24.82
C THR A 219 0.56 17.74 24.99
N LEU A 220 0.07 17.02 23.99
CA LEU A 220 -1.18 16.29 24.04
C LEU A 220 -0.98 14.97 24.79
N LYS A 221 -1.95 14.60 25.63
CA LYS A 221 -1.89 13.34 26.40
C LYS A 221 -1.96 12.07 25.54
N ASN A 222 -2.55 12.18 24.37
CA ASN A 222 -2.65 11.12 23.36
C ASN A 222 -2.80 11.74 21.95
N ARG A 223 -2.82 10.91 20.91
CA ARG A 223 -2.87 11.33 19.50
C ARG A 223 -4.27 11.31 18.90
N VAL A 224 -5.30 11.20 19.72
CA VAL A 224 -6.69 11.25 19.26
C VAL A 224 -7.11 12.72 19.14
N VAL A 225 -7.40 13.14 17.93
CA VAL A 225 -7.85 14.49 17.60
C VAL A 225 -9.26 14.42 17.04
N VAL A 226 -10.17 15.16 17.64
CA VAL A 226 -11.51 15.37 17.08
C VAL A 226 -11.42 16.55 16.11
N SER A 227 -11.55 16.24 14.82
CA SER A 227 -11.53 17.24 13.75
C SER A 227 -12.72 18.19 13.85
N PRO A 228 -12.60 19.43 13.34
CA PRO A 228 -13.73 20.37 13.30
C PRO A 228 -14.83 19.81 12.39
N MET A 229 -16.03 19.79 12.92
CA MET A 229 -17.24 19.36 12.19
C MET A 229 -18.33 20.39 12.39
N ALA A 230 -18.83 20.99 11.29
CA ALA A 230 -19.92 21.95 11.34
C ALA A 230 -21.23 21.25 11.69
N MET A 231 -21.84 21.66 12.79
CA MET A 231 -23.11 21.12 13.32
C MET A 231 -24.33 21.96 12.94
N TYR A 232 -24.09 23.20 12.51
CA TYR A 232 -25.15 24.15 12.14
C TYR A 232 -26.20 24.36 13.25
N SER A 233 -25.80 24.26 14.52
CA SER A 233 -26.69 24.35 15.68
C SER A 233 -26.76 25.74 16.33
N CYS A 234 -25.84 26.64 15.96
CA CYS A 234 -25.78 27.98 16.52
C CYS A 234 -27.00 28.83 16.11
N ARG A 235 -27.52 29.62 17.05
CA ARG A 235 -28.57 30.62 16.80
C ARG A 235 -27.96 32.00 16.70
N ASP A 236 -28.18 32.70 15.58
CA ASP A 236 -27.60 34.03 15.31
C ASP A 236 -26.09 34.12 15.49
N GLY A 237 -25.39 32.99 15.20
CA GLY A 237 -23.94 32.89 15.34
C GLY A 237 -23.45 32.73 16.78
N GLN A 238 -24.34 32.55 17.74
CA GLN A 238 -24.00 32.35 19.16
C GLN A 238 -23.93 30.86 19.49
N PRO A 239 -22.83 30.39 20.12
CA PRO A 239 -22.77 29.03 20.63
C PRO A 239 -23.77 28.83 21.76
N ASP A 240 -24.37 27.66 21.83
CA ASP A 240 -25.37 27.28 22.83
C ASP A 240 -24.94 26.05 23.63
N ASP A 241 -25.80 25.59 24.52
CA ASP A 241 -25.57 24.43 25.38
C ASP A 241 -25.31 23.16 24.55
N PHE A 242 -25.86 23.05 23.33
CA PHE A 242 -25.57 21.91 22.46
C PHE A 242 -24.11 21.82 22.13
N LEU A 243 -23.47 22.93 21.73
CA LEU A 243 -22.04 22.94 21.42
C LEU A 243 -21.18 22.63 22.66
N LEU A 244 -21.55 23.18 23.81
CA LEU A 244 -20.87 22.90 25.07
C LEU A 244 -20.90 21.39 25.40
N VAL A 245 -22.11 20.79 25.34
CA VAL A 245 -22.28 19.34 25.59
C VAL A 245 -21.56 18.51 24.53
N HIS A 246 -21.66 18.89 23.25
CA HIS A 246 -21.02 18.17 22.14
C HIS A 246 -19.50 18.12 22.28
N LEU A 247 -18.86 19.28 22.45
CA LEU A 247 -17.40 19.37 22.56
C LEU A 247 -16.92 18.82 23.92
N GLY A 248 -17.65 19.13 25.01
CA GLY A 248 -17.37 18.61 26.33
C GLY A 248 -17.41 17.08 26.39
N GLY A 249 -18.44 16.48 25.76
CA GLY A 249 -18.58 15.03 25.68
C GLY A 249 -17.38 14.36 24.99
N ARG A 250 -16.81 14.96 23.93
CA ARG A 250 -15.60 14.45 23.25
C ARG A 250 -14.35 14.60 24.15
N ALA A 251 -14.23 15.72 24.83
CA ALA A 251 -13.14 15.95 25.78
C ALA A 251 -13.18 14.97 26.96
N LEU A 252 -14.36 14.76 27.54
CA LEU A 252 -14.58 13.76 28.61
C LEU A 252 -14.37 12.33 28.10
N GLY A 253 -14.68 12.05 26.83
CA GLY A 253 -14.40 10.78 26.17
C GLY A 253 -12.91 10.47 25.98
N GLY A 254 -12.03 11.41 26.34
CA GLY A 254 -10.59 11.19 26.43
C GLY A 254 -9.77 11.66 25.24
N ALA A 255 -10.35 12.37 24.27
CA ALA A 255 -9.57 12.95 23.16
C ALA A 255 -8.43 13.82 23.67
N GLY A 256 -7.28 13.75 23.00
CA GLY A 256 -6.10 14.57 23.28
C GLY A 256 -6.25 16.02 22.84
N LEU A 257 -7.00 16.24 21.77
CA LEU A 257 -7.35 17.54 21.22
C LEU A 257 -8.79 17.51 20.67
N VAL A 258 -9.56 18.53 20.98
CA VAL A 258 -10.87 18.75 20.36
C VAL A 258 -10.84 20.10 19.66
N MET A 259 -11.22 20.14 18.38
CA MET A 259 -11.27 21.36 17.59
C MET A 259 -12.74 21.82 17.47
N THR A 260 -12.97 23.11 17.62
CA THR A 260 -14.28 23.71 17.37
C THR A 260 -14.58 23.69 15.86
N GLU A 261 -15.85 23.75 15.52
CA GLU A 261 -16.27 23.96 14.13
C GLU A 261 -15.79 25.33 13.60
N MET A 262 -16.00 25.56 12.31
CA MET A 262 -15.70 26.84 11.67
C MET A 262 -16.39 27.96 12.44
N THR A 263 -15.59 28.92 12.89
CA THR A 263 -16.06 30.06 13.68
C THR A 263 -15.83 31.34 12.88
N CYS A 264 -16.90 32.04 12.56
CA CYS A 264 -16.82 33.34 11.91
C CYS A 264 -16.29 34.40 12.88
N VAL A 265 -15.34 35.21 12.44
CA VAL A 265 -14.70 36.25 13.24
C VAL A 265 -15.57 37.54 13.31
N ALA A 266 -16.57 37.67 12.42
CA ALA A 266 -17.49 38.79 12.37
C ALA A 266 -18.83 38.33 11.79
N PRO A 267 -19.96 39.04 12.12
CA PRO A 267 -21.29 38.65 11.62
C PRO A 267 -21.45 38.70 10.10
N ASP A 268 -20.68 39.52 9.43
CA ASP A 268 -20.64 39.66 7.96
C ASP A 268 -19.69 38.68 7.25
N ALA A 269 -18.99 37.87 8.00
CA ALA A 269 -18.10 36.83 7.50
C ALA A 269 -18.76 35.42 7.45
N ARG A 270 -20.09 35.37 7.35
CA ARG A 270 -20.88 34.13 7.31
C ARG A 270 -20.93 33.51 5.90
#